data_ecc836171ff8da4f842cb799df33333d
#
_entry.id   ecc836171ff8da4f842cb799df33333d
#
_cell.length_a   1.000
_cell.length_b   1.000
_cell.length_c   1.000
_cell.angle_alpha   90.00
_cell.angle_beta   90.00
_cell.angle_gamma   90.00
#
_symmetry.space_group_name_H-M   'P 1'
#
loop_
_entity.id
_entity.type
_entity.pdbx_description
1 polymer ?
#
loop_
_entity_poly.entity_id
_entity_poly.type
_entity_poly.pdbx_seq_one_letter_code
_entity_poly.pdbx_strand_id
1 'polypeptide(L)'
;MTAQLEFDLVVVGSGAAGMAATLTAALTGLRPLLVEKAAHFGGSTARSGGGLWIPGNAVLRRAGVPDTPEDAAAYLAHIVGPEGDPQLQAAFLRHGPEMLALVEAHTPLRFRWVRGYSDYYPEAPGGRPGGRSVEAVPLPADVLGAERAHLNPPYLPTRGMVITQSDFRWLNLVARHPRGLSTTIRVGARSGLARLRKRELLTMGQALAAGLRAGLARLDVPVWLSTPLVDLEQDGDGRVDGVRIIRDGEPVTVRARRGVVLAAGGFEQNLALRKEFQREPTGTEWTAGAAENTGDAITAAQRIGAGLGPMDDAWWGPSVPLPRGPYFLLAERSLPGCILVNAAGRRFVNEAAPYVDAVHAMYDAHTAEVPHIPAWLVFDQRYRNRYLFAGRGPRQVFPSSWYAAGVCFTAATLSELATKIAVPSAALAATVQRFNQLAEHGRDDDFGRGASAYDRYYGDPRNRPNPCLAALTRAPFHAVRIVPGDLGTKGGLNTDERARVLRPDGSVIPGLYAAGNTSALVMGRTYAGPGALGAVPVRRKT
;
A
#
# COMPACT_ATOMS: atom_id res chain seq x y z
N MET A 1 -19.01 10.96 41.22
CA MET A 1 -18.44 9.72 40.67
C MET A 1 -18.73 9.74 39.17
N THR A 2 -17.73 10.04 38.35
CA THR A 2 -17.81 9.93 36.90
C THR A 2 -18.12 8.46 36.55
N ALA A 3 -19.20 8.21 35.81
CA ALA A 3 -19.55 6.85 35.37
C ALA A 3 -18.33 6.25 34.64
N GLN A 4 -17.84 5.14 35.13
CA GLN A 4 -16.69 4.45 34.53
C GLN A 4 -17.14 3.89 33.18
N LEU A 5 -16.57 4.39 32.09
CA LEU A 5 -16.86 3.91 30.74
C LEU A 5 -16.27 2.50 30.57
N GLU A 6 -17.13 1.53 30.29
CA GLU A 6 -16.73 0.13 30.19
C GLU A 6 -17.27 -0.55 28.95
N PHE A 7 -16.39 -1.27 28.25
CA PHE A 7 -16.67 -2.10 27.09
C PHE A 7 -16.03 -3.49 27.25
N ASP A 8 -16.44 -4.46 26.42
CA ASP A 8 -15.75 -5.75 26.42
C ASP A 8 -14.39 -5.66 25.73
N LEU A 9 -14.31 -4.89 24.65
CA LEU A 9 -13.09 -4.72 23.87
C LEU A 9 -12.96 -3.25 23.45
N VAL A 10 -11.75 -2.71 23.54
CA VAL A 10 -11.44 -1.42 22.94
C VAL A 10 -10.50 -1.65 21.76
N VAL A 11 -10.84 -1.10 20.59
CA VAL A 11 -10.03 -1.16 19.38
C VAL A 11 -9.53 0.24 19.06
N VAL A 12 -8.21 0.39 18.90
CA VAL A 12 -7.55 1.66 18.62
C VAL A 12 -7.17 1.72 17.15
N GLY A 13 -7.79 2.63 16.39
CA GLY A 13 -7.57 2.86 14.97
C GLY A 13 -8.66 2.30 14.06
N SER A 14 -9.13 3.14 13.13
CA SER A 14 -10.25 2.87 12.22
C SER A 14 -9.82 2.45 10.81
N GLY A 15 -8.58 1.96 10.65
CA GLY A 15 -8.14 1.29 9.43
C GLY A 15 -8.88 -0.04 9.19
N ALA A 16 -8.60 -0.71 8.07
CA ALA A 16 -9.27 -1.98 7.75
C ALA A 16 -9.08 -3.03 8.84
N ALA A 17 -7.89 -3.13 9.45
CA ALA A 17 -7.60 -4.07 10.52
C ALA A 17 -8.47 -3.80 11.77
N GLY A 18 -8.51 -2.54 12.22
CA GLY A 18 -9.32 -2.16 13.39
C GLY A 18 -10.81 -2.34 13.16
N MET A 19 -11.33 -1.89 12.01
CA MET A 19 -12.76 -2.07 11.70
C MET A 19 -13.13 -3.55 11.53
N ALA A 20 -12.27 -4.38 10.93
CA ALA A 20 -12.52 -5.82 10.82
C ALA A 20 -12.50 -6.52 12.18
N ALA A 21 -11.55 -6.17 13.06
CA ALA A 21 -11.50 -6.67 14.43
C ALA A 21 -12.75 -6.29 15.22
N THR A 22 -13.16 -5.03 15.11
CA THR A 22 -14.38 -4.50 15.78
C THR A 22 -15.64 -5.20 15.27
N LEU A 23 -15.76 -5.38 13.93
CA LEU A 23 -16.88 -6.09 13.32
C LEU A 23 -16.97 -7.54 13.84
N THR A 24 -15.82 -8.22 13.87
CA THR A 24 -15.74 -9.59 14.38
C THR A 24 -16.16 -9.66 15.84
N ALA A 25 -15.66 -8.76 16.68
CA ALA A 25 -16.01 -8.69 18.09
C ALA A 25 -17.51 -8.50 18.28
N ALA A 26 -18.12 -7.56 17.58
CA ALA A 26 -19.58 -7.33 17.66
C ALA A 26 -20.39 -8.55 17.22
N LEU A 27 -19.98 -9.22 16.13
CA LEU A 27 -20.66 -10.43 15.63
C LEU A 27 -20.51 -11.65 16.55
N THR A 28 -19.53 -11.63 17.46
CA THR A 28 -19.36 -12.66 18.49
C THR A 28 -20.06 -12.32 19.81
N GLY A 29 -20.89 -11.28 19.84
CA GLY A 29 -21.68 -10.86 20.99
C GLY A 29 -20.92 -10.03 22.02
N LEU A 30 -19.71 -9.56 21.70
CA LEU A 30 -18.99 -8.60 22.53
C LEU A 30 -19.52 -7.18 22.29
N ARG A 31 -19.32 -6.30 23.27
CA ARG A 31 -19.58 -4.86 23.19
C ARG A 31 -18.26 -4.13 22.89
N PRO A 32 -17.86 -3.96 21.62
CA PRO A 32 -16.63 -3.24 21.29
C PRO A 32 -16.86 -1.73 21.26
N LEU A 33 -15.78 -0.97 21.55
CA LEU A 33 -15.62 0.44 21.23
C LEU A 33 -14.47 0.57 20.22
N LEU A 34 -14.67 1.35 19.17
CA LEU A 34 -13.57 1.76 18.28
C LEU A 34 -13.26 3.23 18.50
N VAL A 35 -11.97 3.54 18.76
CA VAL A 35 -11.46 4.90 18.89
C VAL A 35 -10.51 5.25 17.75
N GLU A 36 -10.61 6.47 17.24
CA GLU A 36 -9.81 6.98 16.13
C GLU A 36 -9.29 8.38 16.47
N LYS A 37 -7.98 8.59 16.33
CA LYS A 37 -7.32 9.87 16.59
C LYS A 37 -7.76 10.97 15.63
N ALA A 38 -7.94 10.62 14.36
CA ALA A 38 -8.35 11.54 13.31
C ALA A 38 -9.83 11.95 13.43
N ALA A 39 -10.16 13.11 12.87
CA ALA A 39 -11.55 13.50 12.63
C ALA A 39 -12.23 12.68 11.51
N HIS A 40 -11.46 11.84 10.81
CA HIS A 40 -11.90 11.02 9.69
C HIS A 40 -11.51 9.56 9.93
N PHE A 41 -12.44 8.64 9.65
CA PHE A 41 -12.17 7.21 9.74
C PHE A 41 -11.55 6.66 8.45
N GLY A 42 -10.90 5.51 8.56
CA GLY A 42 -10.37 4.75 7.44
C GLY A 42 -8.86 4.80 7.25
N GLY A 43 -8.16 5.75 7.88
CA GLY A 43 -6.70 5.85 7.86
C GLY A 43 -6.08 5.66 6.47
N SER A 44 -4.93 5.00 6.39
CA SER A 44 -4.26 4.66 5.12
C SER A 44 -5.07 3.69 4.25
N THR A 45 -6.01 2.92 4.82
CA THR A 45 -6.91 2.06 4.05
C THR A 45 -7.76 2.87 3.07
N ALA A 46 -8.40 3.95 3.52
CA ALA A 46 -9.22 4.81 2.66
C ALA A 46 -8.41 5.51 1.55
N ARG A 47 -7.11 5.69 1.77
CA ARG A 47 -6.18 6.31 0.81
C ARG A 47 -5.64 5.33 -0.24
N SER A 48 -5.70 4.02 0.04
CA SER A 48 -5.07 2.95 -0.73
C SER A 48 -5.77 2.61 -2.05
N GLY A 49 -5.13 1.79 -2.88
CA GLY A 49 -5.72 1.14 -4.05
C GLY A 49 -6.80 0.10 -3.73
N GLY A 50 -6.99 -0.26 -2.46
CA GLY A 50 -8.05 -1.15 -1.98
C GLY A 50 -7.95 -2.60 -2.44
N GLY A 51 -6.80 -3.02 -2.93
CA GLY A 51 -6.54 -4.42 -3.27
C GLY A 51 -6.31 -5.27 -2.01
N LEU A 52 -6.72 -6.53 -2.04
CA LEU A 52 -6.51 -7.52 -0.99
C LEU A 52 -5.88 -8.77 -1.59
N TRP A 53 -4.70 -9.14 -1.09
CA TRP A 53 -4.05 -10.40 -1.46
C TRP A 53 -4.39 -11.46 -0.43
N ILE A 54 -5.33 -12.34 -0.76
CA ILE A 54 -5.84 -13.38 0.15
C ILE A 54 -5.98 -14.68 -0.64
N PRO A 55 -5.01 -15.60 -0.56
CA PRO A 55 -5.10 -16.90 -1.22
C PRO A 55 -6.32 -17.71 -0.77
N GLY A 56 -6.81 -18.60 -1.65
CA GLY A 56 -7.84 -19.58 -1.34
C GLY A 56 -9.23 -19.01 -1.00
N ASN A 57 -9.49 -17.71 -1.22
CA ASN A 57 -10.77 -17.09 -0.88
C ASN A 57 -11.91 -17.49 -1.84
N ALA A 58 -13.16 -17.31 -1.39
CA ALA A 58 -14.35 -17.70 -2.14
C ALA A 58 -14.51 -16.92 -3.45
N VAL A 59 -14.00 -15.66 -3.53
CA VAL A 59 -14.08 -14.84 -4.76
C VAL A 59 -13.20 -15.44 -5.85
N LEU A 60 -11.99 -15.89 -5.52
CA LEU A 60 -11.08 -16.56 -6.46
C LEU A 60 -11.67 -17.89 -6.92
N ARG A 61 -12.22 -18.70 -5.98
CA ARG A 61 -12.89 -19.97 -6.33
C ARG A 61 -14.07 -19.76 -7.28
N ARG A 62 -14.94 -18.75 -7.02
CA ARG A 62 -16.05 -18.38 -7.93
C ARG A 62 -15.57 -17.91 -9.30
N ALA A 63 -14.38 -17.32 -9.37
CA ALA A 63 -13.77 -16.86 -10.61
C ALA A 63 -13.01 -17.98 -11.38
N GLY A 64 -12.97 -19.22 -10.84
CA GLY A 64 -12.26 -20.35 -11.44
C GLY A 64 -10.74 -20.22 -11.38
N VAL A 65 -10.20 -19.45 -10.43
CA VAL A 65 -8.74 -19.32 -10.24
C VAL A 65 -8.23 -20.57 -9.53
N PRO A 66 -7.35 -21.35 -10.16
CA PRO A 66 -6.75 -22.51 -9.52
C PRO A 66 -5.79 -22.03 -8.43
N ASP A 67 -6.11 -22.29 -7.20
CA ASP A 67 -5.29 -21.91 -6.04
C ASP A 67 -5.43 -22.97 -4.95
N THR A 68 -4.30 -23.40 -4.36
CA THR A 68 -4.26 -24.37 -3.28
C THR A 68 -3.60 -23.76 -2.04
N PRO A 69 -3.96 -24.23 -0.83
CA PRO A 69 -3.29 -23.82 0.40
C PRO A 69 -1.78 -24.10 0.36
N GLU A 70 -1.38 -25.23 -0.23
CA GLU A 70 0.00 -25.69 -0.36
C GLU A 70 0.82 -24.74 -1.25
N ASP A 71 0.29 -24.33 -2.41
CA ASP A 71 0.93 -23.35 -3.29
C ASP A 71 1.09 -21.99 -2.58
N ALA A 72 0.07 -21.56 -1.86
CA ALA A 72 0.11 -20.30 -1.14
C ALA A 72 1.12 -20.33 0.00
N ALA A 73 1.23 -21.46 0.72
CA ALA A 73 2.22 -21.64 1.78
C ALA A 73 3.65 -21.70 1.22
N ALA A 74 3.87 -22.47 0.14
CA ALA A 74 5.17 -22.54 -0.54
C ALA A 74 5.61 -21.16 -1.04
N TYR A 75 4.68 -20.40 -1.60
CA TYR A 75 4.95 -19.05 -2.08
C TYR A 75 5.37 -18.11 -0.94
N LEU A 76 4.58 -18.03 0.15
CA LEU A 76 4.92 -17.19 1.29
C LEU A 76 6.24 -17.57 1.93
N ALA A 77 6.47 -18.86 2.19
CA ALA A 77 7.72 -19.35 2.78
C ALA A 77 8.93 -18.97 1.92
N HIS A 78 8.81 -19.07 0.58
CA HIS A 78 9.90 -18.73 -0.34
C HIS A 78 10.21 -17.24 -0.36
N ILE A 79 9.17 -16.37 -0.50
CA ILE A 79 9.38 -14.93 -0.69
C ILE A 79 9.74 -14.20 0.60
N VAL A 80 9.23 -14.65 1.75
CA VAL A 80 9.55 -14.06 3.06
C VAL A 80 10.89 -14.59 3.58
N GLY A 81 11.20 -15.84 3.27
CA GLY A 81 12.47 -16.48 3.67
C GLY A 81 12.55 -16.73 5.18
N PRO A 82 13.77 -16.89 5.72
CA PRO A 82 14.00 -17.33 7.10
C PRO A 82 13.60 -16.30 8.16
N GLU A 83 13.38 -15.05 7.80
CA GLU A 83 12.90 -14.01 8.72
C GLU A 83 11.40 -14.12 9.00
N GLY A 84 10.68 -14.95 8.25
CA GLY A 84 9.25 -15.15 8.40
C GLY A 84 8.90 -16.10 9.54
N ASP A 85 7.80 -15.78 10.23
CA ASP A 85 7.22 -16.71 11.22
C ASP A 85 6.22 -17.66 10.52
N PRO A 86 6.52 -18.98 10.44
CA PRO A 86 5.63 -19.94 9.80
C PRO A 86 4.25 -20.04 10.45
N GLN A 87 4.14 -19.78 11.77
CA GLN A 87 2.86 -19.84 12.49
C GLN A 87 1.98 -18.65 12.11
N LEU A 88 2.57 -17.45 11.99
CA LEU A 88 1.85 -16.28 11.48
C LEU A 88 1.41 -16.45 10.02
N GLN A 89 2.27 -17.03 9.17
CA GLN A 89 1.93 -17.33 7.77
C GLN A 89 0.77 -18.34 7.68
N ALA A 90 0.81 -19.41 8.46
CA ALA A 90 -0.25 -20.41 8.51
C ALA A 90 -1.58 -19.80 9.03
N ALA A 91 -1.52 -18.97 10.06
CA ALA A 91 -2.68 -18.26 10.58
C ALA A 91 -3.29 -17.31 9.53
N PHE A 92 -2.45 -16.54 8.81
CA PHE A 92 -2.89 -15.68 7.73
C PHE A 92 -3.60 -16.44 6.61
N LEU A 93 -3.02 -17.54 6.14
CA LEU A 93 -3.59 -18.36 5.07
C LEU A 93 -4.91 -19.02 5.48
N ARG A 94 -5.02 -19.45 6.74
CA ARG A 94 -6.24 -20.05 7.29
C ARG A 94 -7.36 -19.03 7.47
N HIS A 95 -7.07 -17.91 8.13
CA HIS A 95 -8.10 -16.97 8.57
C HIS A 95 -8.39 -15.84 7.57
N GLY A 96 -7.51 -15.59 6.61
CA GLY A 96 -7.73 -14.59 5.58
C GLY A 96 -9.01 -14.82 4.75
N PRO A 97 -9.23 -16.03 4.20
CA PRO A 97 -10.47 -16.38 3.49
C PRO A 97 -11.73 -16.28 4.35
N GLU A 98 -11.64 -16.68 5.64
CA GLU A 98 -12.73 -16.59 6.61
C GLU A 98 -13.11 -15.13 6.89
N MET A 99 -12.12 -14.27 7.10
CA MET A 99 -12.31 -12.83 7.31
C MET A 99 -12.98 -12.19 6.09
N LEU A 100 -12.53 -12.50 4.87
CA LEU A 100 -13.14 -11.95 3.66
C LEU A 100 -14.61 -12.40 3.52
N ALA A 101 -14.91 -13.66 3.81
CA ALA A 101 -16.27 -14.19 3.78
C ALA A 101 -17.16 -13.50 4.83
N LEU A 102 -16.64 -13.28 6.05
CA LEU A 102 -17.34 -12.55 7.10
C LEU A 102 -17.66 -11.11 6.67
N VAL A 103 -16.69 -10.42 6.08
CA VAL A 103 -16.87 -9.05 5.56
C VAL A 103 -17.92 -9.02 4.45
N GLU A 104 -17.89 -9.96 3.47
CA GLU A 104 -18.94 -10.04 2.44
C GLU A 104 -20.33 -10.33 3.01
N ALA A 105 -20.42 -11.14 4.07
CA ALA A 105 -21.71 -11.51 4.68
C ALA A 105 -22.36 -10.37 5.49
N HIS A 106 -21.55 -9.59 6.21
CA HIS A 106 -22.04 -8.64 7.22
C HIS A 106 -21.86 -7.17 6.84
N THR A 107 -21.33 -6.88 5.63
CA THR A 107 -21.18 -5.52 5.12
C THR A 107 -21.78 -5.39 3.71
N PRO A 108 -21.97 -4.17 3.20
CA PRO A 108 -22.37 -3.98 1.81
C PRO A 108 -21.25 -4.27 0.79
N LEU A 109 -20.06 -4.62 1.23
CA LEU A 109 -18.93 -4.93 0.35
C LEU A 109 -19.18 -6.19 -0.47
N ARG A 110 -18.76 -6.12 -1.73
CA ARG A 110 -18.64 -7.28 -2.63
C ARG A 110 -17.28 -7.16 -3.31
N PHE A 111 -16.65 -8.30 -3.53
CA PHE A 111 -15.31 -8.34 -4.11
C PHE A 111 -15.31 -9.06 -5.46
N ARG A 112 -14.33 -8.70 -6.27
CA ARG A 112 -14.05 -9.38 -7.54
C ARG A 112 -12.55 -9.60 -7.70
N TRP A 113 -12.18 -10.61 -8.45
CA TRP A 113 -10.79 -10.90 -8.81
C TRP A 113 -10.21 -9.80 -9.71
N VAL A 114 -9.00 -9.34 -9.39
CA VAL A 114 -8.21 -8.43 -10.25
C VAL A 114 -7.46 -9.26 -11.27
N ARG A 115 -8.16 -9.62 -12.33
CA ARG A 115 -7.72 -10.59 -13.33
C ARG A 115 -6.39 -10.22 -13.96
N GLY A 116 -5.41 -11.15 -13.87
CA GLY A 116 -4.09 -11.03 -14.48
C GLY A 116 -3.13 -10.11 -13.74
N TYR A 117 -3.52 -9.56 -12.59
CA TYR A 117 -2.58 -8.90 -11.71
C TYR A 117 -1.82 -9.95 -10.93
N SER A 118 -0.65 -10.34 -11.45
CA SER A 118 0.17 -11.44 -10.93
C SER A 118 0.55 -11.22 -9.46
N ASP A 119 0.87 -12.30 -8.77
CA ASP A 119 1.68 -12.21 -7.57
C ASP A 119 2.98 -11.45 -7.90
N TYR A 120 3.66 -10.89 -6.92
CA TYR A 120 4.84 -10.06 -7.20
C TYR A 120 6.04 -10.88 -7.66
N TYR A 121 6.10 -12.14 -7.28
CA TYR A 121 7.13 -13.10 -7.69
C TYR A 121 6.46 -14.34 -8.32
N PRO A 122 5.82 -14.19 -9.48
CA PRO A 122 4.99 -15.26 -10.03
C PRO A 122 5.75 -16.50 -10.48
N GLU A 123 7.08 -16.39 -10.66
CA GLU A 123 7.98 -17.48 -10.99
C GLU A 123 8.49 -18.24 -9.76
N ALA A 124 8.27 -17.72 -8.54
CA ALA A 124 8.61 -18.40 -7.30
C ALA A 124 7.74 -19.67 -7.09
N PRO A 125 8.22 -20.66 -6.31
CA PRO A 125 7.41 -21.83 -5.95
C PRO A 125 6.03 -21.43 -5.44
N GLY A 126 4.97 -21.96 -6.02
CA GLY A 126 3.60 -21.62 -5.69
C GLY A 126 3.13 -20.24 -6.15
N GLY A 127 3.97 -19.44 -6.83
CA GLY A 127 3.61 -18.15 -7.42
C GLY A 127 2.58 -18.25 -8.54
N ARG A 128 1.76 -17.20 -8.75
CA ARG A 128 0.66 -17.21 -9.72
C ARG A 128 0.75 -16.04 -10.70
N PRO A 129 1.00 -16.29 -11.99
CA PRO A 129 0.97 -15.25 -13.03
C PRO A 129 -0.41 -14.61 -13.21
N GLY A 130 -1.49 -15.31 -12.89
CA GLY A 130 -2.85 -14.77 -12.90
C GLY A 130 -3.20 -13.94 -11.66
N GLY A 131 -2.41 -14.08 -10.59
CA GLY A 131 -2.55 -13.40 -9.31
C GLY A 131 -3.70 -13.89 -8.44
N ARG A 132 -3.64 -13.50 -7.18
CA ARG A 132 -4.58 -13.87 -6.09
C ARG A 132 -5.33 -12.67 -5.50
N SER A 133 -5.15 -11.49 -6.10
CA SER A 133 -5.71 -10.27 -5.53
C SER A 133 -7.17 -10.06 -5.90
N VAL A 134 -7.92 -9.54 -4.94
CA VAL A 134 -9.31 -9.11 -5.12
C VAL A 134 -9.44 -7.62 -4.83
N GLU A 135 -10.43 -6.98 -5.41
CA GLU A 135 -10.76 -5.57 -5.18
C GLU A 135 -12.25 -5.41 -4.84
N ALA A 136 -12.59 -4.38 -4.06
CA ALA A 136 -13.98 -4.03 -3.81
C ALA A 136 -14.66 -3.54 -5.10
N VAL A 137 -15.89 -4.01 -5.33
CA VAL A 137 -16.78 -3.46 -6.37
C VAL A 137 -17.16 -2.03 -5.99
N PRO A 138 -17.35 -1.10 -6.95
CA PRO A 138 -17.80 0.25 -6.64
C PRO A 138 -19.02 0.28 -5.72
N LEU A 139 -18.91 1.01 -4.62
CA LEU A 139 -19.89 1.06 -3.54
C LEU A 139 -20.63 2.42 -3.54
N PRO A 140 -21.97 2.47 -3.52
CA PRO A 140 -22.69 3.73 -3.33
C PRO A 140 -22.32 4.38 -1.99
N ALA A 141 -22.04 5.70 -2.00
CA ALA A 141 -21.63 6.42 -0.79
C ALA A 141 -22.77 6.63 0.22
N ASP A 142 -24.03 6.49 -0.22
CA ASP A 142 -25.24 6.59 0.60
C ASP A 142 -25.32 5.55 1.73
N VAL A 143 -24.54 4.44 1.61
CA VAL A 143 -24.43 3.45 2.70
C VAL A 143 -23.86 4.03 4.00
N LEU A 144 -23.21 5.18 3.95
CA LEU A 144 -22.65 5.89 5.10
C LEU A 144 -23.59 6.95 5.68
N GLY A 145 -24.61 7.38 4.94
CA GLY A 145 -25.45 8.50 5.38
C GLY A 145 -24.63 9.75 5.72
N ALA A 146 -24.90 10.34 6.87
CA ALA A 146 -24.20 11.53 7.37
C ALA A 146 -22.68 11.29 7.61
N GLU A 147 -22.28 10.07 7.90
CA GLU A 147 -20.86 9.74 8.15
C GLU A 147 -19.97 9.81 6.92
N ARG A 148 -20.57 9.99 5.71
CA ARG A 148 -19.79 10.21 4.49
C ARG A 148 -18.79 11.37 4.61
N ALA A 149 -19.13 12.40 5.37
CA ALA A 149 -18.26 13.56 5.62
C ALA A 149 -17.01 13.20 6.42
N HIS A 150 -17.05 12.13 7.19
CA HIS A 150 -15.95 11.67 8.03
C HIS A 150 -15.09 10.56 7.40
N LEU A 151 -15.32 10.21 6.14
CA LEU A 151 -14.43 9.27 5.43
C LEU A 151 -13.14 9.98 5.02
N ASN A 152 -11.99 9.42 5.41
CA ASN A 152 -10.68 9.97 5.06
C ASN A 152 -10.52 10.09 3.54
N PRO A 153 -10.08 11.24 3.00
CA PRO A 153 -10.00 11.45 1.55
C PRO A 153 -8.98 10.51 0.88
N PRO A 154 -9.18 10.18 -0.42
CA PRO A 154 -8.27 9.32 -1.15
C PRO A 154 -6.92 10.01 -1.36
N TYR A 155 -5.84 9.22 -1.47
CA TYR A 155 -4.50 9.73 -1.78
C TYR A 155 -4.46 10.50 -3.11
N LEU A 156 -5.04 9.95 -4.17
CA LEU A 156 -5.18 10.61 -5.46
C LEU A 156 -6.65 10.97 -5.71
N PRO A 157 -6.97 12.26 -5.82
CA PRO A 157 -8.34 12.68 -6.08
C PRO A 157 -8.77 12.24 -7.49
N THR A 158 -9.79 11.40 -7.58
CA THR A 158 -10.32 10.91 -8.87
C THR A 158 -11.20 11.93 -9.59
N ARG A 159 -11.47 13.08 -8.97
CA ARG A 159 -12.33 14.16 -9.50
C ARG A 159 -13.70 13.66 -9.97
N GLY A 160 -14.27 12.73 -9.22
CA GLY A 160 -15.57 12.12 -9.51
C GLY A 160 -15.55 11.04 -10.61
N MET A 161 -14.37 10.62 -11.06
CA MET A 161 -14.25 9.42 -11.90
C MET A 161 -14.32 8.16 -11.05
N VAL A 162 -15.13 7.22 -11.47
CA VAL A 162 -15.28 5.91 -10.82
C VAL A 162 -14.24 4.94 -11.41
N ILE A 163 -13.03 4.99 -10.85
CA ILE A 163 -11.88 4.17 -11.31
C ILE A 163 -11.65 3.05 -10.31
N THR A 164 -11.40 1.83 -10.78
CA THR A 164 -11.04 0.67 -9.97
C THR A 164 -9.59 0.25 -10.23
N GLN A 165 -9.03 -0.60 -9.40
CA GLN A 165 -7.67 -1.12 -9.58
C GLN A 165 -7.51 -1.86 -10.93
N SER A 166 -8.52 -2.63 -11.33
CA SER A 166 -8.54 -3.31 -12.65
C SER A 166 -8.53 -2.35 -13.84
N ASP A 167 -9.06 -1.12 -13.68
CA ASP A 167 -9.06 -0.12 -14.75
C ASP A 167 -7.69 0.55 -14.90
N PHE A 168 -6.92 0.67 -13.81
CA PHE A 168 -5.69 1.48 -13.75
C PHE A 168 -4.64 1.07 -14.79
N ARG A 169 -4.39 -0.24 -14.94
CA ARG A 169 -3.50 -0.78 -15.98
C ARG A 169 -3.84 -0.25 -17.37
N TRP A 170 -5.12 -0.31 -17.75
CA TRP A 170 -5.56 0.02 -19.09
C TRP A 170 -5.67 1.52 -19.34
N LEU A 171 -5.99 2.32 -18.33
CA LEU A 171 -5.99 3.77 -18.42
C LEU A 171 -4.62 4.32 -18.80
N ASN A 172 -3.53 3.74 -18.31
CA ASN A 172 -2.17 4.11 -18.70
C ASN A 172 -1.89 3.88 -20.19
N LEU A 173 -2.66 3.00 -20.85
CA LEU A 173 -2.52 2.64 -22.26
C LEU A 173 -3.62 3.24 -23.15
N VAL A 174 -4.31 4.30 -22.72
CA VAL A 174 -5.44 4.91 -23.45
C VAL A 174 -5.08 5.28 -24.88
N ALA A 175 -3.89 5.83 -25.12
CA ALA A 175 -3.41 6.22 -26.44
C ALA A 175 -2.71 5.09 -27.21
N ARG A 176 -2.66 3.86 -26.66
CA ARG A 176 -1.84 2.76 -27.18
C ARG A 176 -2.60 1.48 -27.49
N HIS A 177 -3.65 1.18 -26.73
CA HIS A 177 -4.30 -0.12 -26.84
C HIS A 177 -5.83 0.02 -26.92
N PRO A 178 -6.53 -0.76 -27.78
CA PRO A 178 -8.00 -0.69 -27.86
C PRO A 178 -8.71 -0.93 -26.53
N ARG A 179 -8.17 -1.82 -25.68
CA ARG A 179 -8.66 -2.01 -24.30
C ARG A 179 -8.46 -0.78 -23.41
N GLY A 180 -7.41 0.02 -23.64
CA GLY A 180 -7.22 1.29 -22.96
C GLY A 180 -8.33 2.27 -23.30
N LEU A 181 -8.63 2.43 -24.58
CA LEU A 181 -9.72 3.28 -25.05
C LEU A 181 -11.09 2.78 -24.55
N SER A 182 -11.40 1.49 -24.70
CA SER A 182 -12.66 0.92 -24.22
C SER A 182 -12.82 1.03 -22.69
N THR A 183 -11.73 0.90 -21.94
CA THR A 183 -11.75 1.12 -20.48
C THR A 183 -12.03 2.58 -20.15
N THR A 184 -11.41 3.53 -20.87
CA THR A 184 -11.67 4.96 -20.69
C THR A 184 -13.13 5.31 -20.98
N ILE A 185 -13.70 4.77 -22.06
CA ILE A 185 -15.13 4.94 -22.39
C ILE A 185 -16.00 4.35 -21.28
N ARG A 186 -15.71 3.14 -20.82
CA ARG A 186 -16.45 2.47 -19.74
C ARG A 186 -16.38 3.26 -18.42
N VAL A 187 -15.20 3.77 -18.05
CA VAL A 187 -15.03 4.62 -16.87
C VAL A 187 -15.81 5.92 -17.02
N GLY A 188 -15.76 6.56 -18.21
CA GLY A 188 -16.54 7.75 -18.53
C GLY A 188 -18.04 7.51 -18.44
N ALA A 189 -18.54 6.45 -19.07
CA ALA A 189 -19.96 6.07 -19.04
C ALA A 189 -20.44 5.78 -17.60
N ARG A 190 -19.67 4.99 -16.83
CA ARG A 190 -19.98 4.68 -15.44
C ARG A 190 -20.03 5.94 -14.57
N SER A 191 -19.06 6.83 -14.73
CA SER A 191 -18.99 8.09 -13.99
C SER A 191 -20.11 9.07 -14.41
N GLY A 192 -20.41 9.15 -15.71
CA GLY A 192 -21.51 9.96 -16.24
C GLY A 192 -22.86 9.48 -15.74
N LEU A 193 -23.10 8.15 -15.78
CA LEU A 193 -24.34 7.56 -15.29
C LEU A 193 -24.52 7.77 -13.78
N ALA A 194 -23.45 7.66 -13.00
CA ALA A 194 -23.48 7.95 -11.56
C ALA A 194 -23.85 9.40 -11.29
N ARG A 195 -23.28 10.36 -12.07
CA ARG A 195 -23.63 11.79 -11.98
C ARG A 195 -25.10 12.06 -12.37
N LEU A 196 -25.56 11.49 -13.48
CA LEU A 196 -26.97 11.62 -13.92
C LEU A 196 -27.95 11.12 -12.86
N ARG A 197 -27.59 10.03 -12.18
CA ARG A 197 -28.39 9.47 -11.08
C ARG A 197 -28.17 10.16 -9.74
N LYS A 198 -27.35 11.22 -9.69
CA LYS A 198 -26.94 11.93 -8.47
C LYS A 198 -26.39 10.99 -7.40
N ARG A 199 -25.68 9.92 -7.82
CA ARG A 199 -25.07 8.94 -6.93
C ARG A 199 -23.55 9.12 -6.94
N GLU A 200 -22.97 9.23 -5.76
CA GLU A 200 -21.54 9.10 -5.58
C GLU A 200 -21.18 7.62 -5.45
N LEU A 201 -20.19 7.15 -6.23
CA LEU A 201 -19.67 5.79 -6.14
C LEU A 201 -18.24 5.82 -5.60
N LEU A 202 -18.03 5.18 -4.48
CA LEU A 202 -16.72 4.96 -3.86
C LEU A 202 -16.04 3.75 -4.49
N THR A 203 -14.73 3.83 -4.67
CA THR A 203 -13.92 2.76 -5.27
C THR A 203 -12.63 2.57 -4.48
N MET A 204 -11.90 1.49 -4.75
CA MET A 204 -10.61 1.23 -4.12
C MET A 204 -10.70 1.26 -2.58
N GLY A 205 -9.72 1.86 -1.90
CA GLY A 205 -9.69 1.97 -0.45
C GLY A 205 -10.87 2.74 0.15
N GLN A 206 -11.44 3.70 -0.60
CA GLN A 206 -12.66 4.41 -0.19
C GLN A 206 -13.85 3.45 -0.04
N ALA A 207 -14.04 2.56 -1.01
CA ALA A 207 -15.10 1.55 -0.93
C ALA A 207 -14.88 0.58 0.23
N LEU A 208 -13.63 0.14 0.43
CA LEU A 208 -13.28 -0.80 1.50
C LEU A 208 -13.55 -0.20 2.88
N ALA A 209 -13.05 1.01 3.14
CA ALA A 209 -13.25 1.69 4.43
C ALA A 209 -14.74 2.02 4.67
N ALA A 210 -15.43 2.54 3.65
CA ALA A 210 -16.85 2.87 3.74
C ALA A 210 -17.72 1.63 4.02
N GLY A 211 -17.44 0.54 3.34
CA GLY A 211 -18.22 -0.69 3.54
C GLY A 211 -18.01 -1.32 4.91
N LEU A 212 -16.78 -1.33 5.43
CA LEU A 212 -16.49 -1.78 6.80
C LEU A 212 -17.20 -0.88 7.82
N ARG A 213 -17.13 0.44 7.67
CA ARG A 213 -17.82 1.39 8.56
C ARG A 213 -19.33 1.20 8.53
N ALA A 214 -19.91 1.00 7.35
CA ALA A 214 -21.34 0.71 7.20
C ALA A 214 -21.74 -0.62 7.88
N GLY A 215 -20.86 -1.61 7.89
CA GLY A 215 -21.05 -2.86 8.65
C GLY A 215 -21.10 -2.61 10.15
N LEU A 216 -20.21 -1.78 10.70
CA LEU A 216 -20.22 -1.40 12.12
C LEU A 216 -21.48 -0.60 12.48
N ALA A 217 -21.92 0.32 11.62
CA ALA A 217 -23.12 1.11 11.84
C ALA A 217 -24.40 0.23 11.93
N ARG A 218 -24.49 -0.83 11.14
CA ARG A 218 -25.62 -1.79 11.19
C ARG A 218 -25.70 -2.58 12.49
N LEU A 219 -24.61 -2.65 13.23
CA LEU A 219 -24.51 -3.34 14.53
C LEU A 219 -24.49 -2.35 15.70
N ASP A 220 -24.80 -1.07 15.44
CA ASP A 220 -24.80 0.01 16.43
C ASP A 220 -23.50 0.11 17.23
N VAL A 221 -22.36 -0.25 16.61
CA VAL A 221 -21.04 -0.19 17.26
C VAL A 221 -20.61 1.27 17.41
N PRO A 222 -20.29 1.73 18.63
CA PRO A 222 -19.78 3.08 18.85
C PRO A 222 -18.40 3.26 18.23
N VAL A 223 -18.24 4.33 17.44
CA VAL A 223 -16.98 4.77 16.85
C VAL A 223 -16.75 6.21 17.27
N TRP A 224 -15.67 6.44 18.02
CA TRP A 224 -15.31 7.77 18.49
C TRP A 224 -14.16 8.31 17.68
N LEU A 225 -14.42 9.33 16.88
CA LEU A 225 -13.42 10.09 16.12
C LEU A 225 -12.83 11.20 17.01
N SER A 226 -11.73 11.80 16.56
CA SER A 226 -10.98 12.83 17.30
C SER A 226 -10.63 12.38 18.73
N THR A 227 -10.34 11.09 18.89
CA THR A 227 -10.15 10.44 20.20
C THR A 227 -8.80 9.72 20.22
N PRO A 228 -7.68 10.45 20.38
CA PRO A 228 -6.34 9.87 20.39
C PRO A 228 -6.09 9.02 21.65
N LEU A 229 -5.37 7.90 21.45
CA LEU A 229 -4.78 7.11 22.53
C LEU A 229 -3.68 7.92 23.22
N VAL A 230 -3.69 7.95 24.54
CA VAL A 230 -2.61 8.50 25.37
C VAL A 230 -1.75 7.39 25.93
N ASP A 231 -2.39 6.37 26.55
CA ASP A 231 -1.69 5.26 27.17
C ASP A 231 -2.57 4.02 27.32
N LEU A 232 -1.92 2.91 27.68
CA LEU A 232 -2.56 1.66 28.06
C LEU A 232 -2.69 1.59 29.59
N GLU A 233 -3.82 1.10 30.06
CA GLU A 233 -4.03 0.87 31.50
C GLU A 233 -3.86 -0.64 31.81
N GLN A 234 -3.19 -0.92 32.95
CA GLN A 234 -2.94 -2.27 33.42
C GLN A 234 -3.55 -2.45 34.81
N ASP A 235 -4.07 -3.65 35.07
CA ASP A 235 -4.47 -4.05 36.41
C ASP A 235 -3.26 -4.45 37.28
N GLY A 236 -3.52 -4.85 38.55
CA GLY A 236 -2.48 -5.23 39.50
C GLY A 236 -1.63 -6.43 39.08
N ASP A 237 -2.10 -7.25 38.14
CA ASP A 237 -1.40 -8.44 37.62
C ASP A 237 -0.67 -8.14 36.30
N GLY A 238 -0.64 -6.89 35.85
CA GLY A 238 0.01 -6.45 34.62
C GLY A 238 -0.77 -6.79 33.34
N ARG A 239 -2.03 -7.16 33.47
CA ARG A 239 -2.93 -7.37 32.34
C ARG A 239 -3.41 -6.00 31.81
N VAL A 240 -3.41 -5.82 30.50
CA VAL A 240 -4.03 -4.65 29.89
C VAL A 240 -5.55 -4.78 29.97
N ASP A 241 -6.20 -3.90 30.74
CA ASP A 241 -7.63 -3.89 31.01
C ASP A 241 -8.31 -2.58 30.64
N GLY A 242 -7.60 -1.65 29.97
CA GLY A 242 -8.15 -0.39 29.53
C GLY A 242 -7.21 0.48 28.72
N VAL A 243 -7.71 1.65 28.36
CA VAL A 243 -6.97 2.70 27.66
C VAL A 243 -7.26 4.05 28.29
N ARG A 244 -6.27 4.93 28.28
CA ARG A 244 -6.43 6.36 28.52
C ARG A 244 -6.42 7.08 27.17
N ILE A 245 -7.46 7.85 26.91
CA ILE A 245 -7.70 8.57 25.67
C ILE A 245 -7.99 10.05 25.96
N ILE A 246 -7.91 10.91 24.94
CA ILE A 246 -8.49 12.25 25.02
C ILE A 246 -9.83 12.23 24.32
N ARG A 247 -10.90 12.67 24.98
CA ARG A 247 -12.22 12.83 24.41
C ARG A 247 -12.78 14.21 24.77
N ASP A 248 -13.22 14.93 23.74
CA ASP A 248 -13.75 16.31 23.90
C ASP A 248 -12.76 17.24 24.64
N GLY A 249 -11.43 17.00 24.45
CA GLY A 249 -10.35 17.74 25.06
C GLY A 249 -9.92 17.24 26.45
N GLU A 250 -10.67 16.31 27.06
CA GLU A 250 -10.43 15.82 28.42
C GLU A 250 -9.87 14.38 28.42
N PRO A 251 -8.95 14.06 29.35
CA PRO A 251 -8.46 12.71 29.53
C PRO A 251 -9.56 11.81 30.14
N VAL A 252 -9.81 10.69 29.47
CA VAL A 252 -10.84 9.72 29.89
C VAL A 252 -10.21 8.32 29.92
N THR A 253 -10.46 7.58 31.00
CA THR A 253 -10.10 6.16 31.07
C THR A 253 -11.32 5.32 30.66
N VAL A 254 -11.08 4.38 29.74
CA VAL A 254 -12.07 3.41 29.27
C VAL A 254 -11.61 2.01 29.62
N ARG A 255 -12.38 1.29 30.40
CA ARG A 255 -12.12 -0.12 30.72
C ARG A 255 -12.49 -1.05 29.57
N ALA A 256 -11.64 -2.08 29.38
CA ALA A 256 -11.77 -3.10 28.35
C ALA A 256 -11.68 -4.51 28.98
N ARG A 257 -12.82 -5.07 29.39
CA ARG A 257 -12.88 -6.34 30.17
C ARG A 257 -12.13 -7.51 29.51
N ARG A 258 -12.12 -7.55 28.18
CA ARG A 258 -11.45 -8.64 27.40
C ARG A 258 -10.11 -8.21 26.86
N GLY A 259 -9.81 -6.90 26.85
CA GLY A 259 -8.53 -6.35 26.41
C GLY A 259 -8.64 -5.30 25.33
N VAL A 260 -7.48 -4.91 24.80
CA VAL A 260 -7.29 -3.84 23.82
C VAL A 260 -6.67 -4.39 22.55
N VAL A 261 -7.20 -3.96 21.39
CA VAL A 261 -6.60 -4.25 20.07
C VAL A 261 -5.99 -2.96 19.52
N LEU A 262 -4.69 -2.96 19.28
CA LEU A 262 -3.96 -1.87 18.65
C LEU A 262 -3.93 -2.07 17.14
N ALA A 263 -4.57 -1.16 16.38
CA ALA A 263 -4.66 -1.19 14.92
C ALA A 263 -4.53 0.23 14.31
N ALA A 264 -3.68 1.06 14.94
CA ALA A 264 -3.54 2.49 14.68
C ALA A 264 -2.57 2.84 13.53
N GLY A 265 -2.21 1.88 12.70
CA GLY A 265 -1.26 2.08 11.60
C GLY A 265 0.20 2.02 12.03
N GLY A 266 1.07 2.56 11.20
CA GLY A 266 2.51 2.62 11.43
C GLY A 266 2.98 3.95 12.02
N PHE A 267 4.24 4.28 11.71
CA PHE A 267 4.90 5.50 12.23
C PHE A 267 5.50 6.39 11.12
N GLU A 268 5.01 6.26 9.91
CA GLU A 268 5.56 6.93 8.72
C GLU A 268 5.55 8.47 8.81
N GLN A 269 4.72 9.05 9.66
CA GLN A 269 4.67 10.49 9.91
C GLN A 269 5.48 10.94 11.14
N ASN A 270 6.20 10.03 11.80
CA ASN A 270 7.06 10.35 12.92
C ASN A 270 8.53 10.32 12.50
N LEU A 271 9.12 11.50 12.24
CA LEU A 271 10.50 11.60 11.77
C LEU A 271 11.51 11.05 12.78
N ALA A 272 11.25 11.17 14.08
CA ALA A 272 12.16 10.66 15.11
C ALA A 272 12.23 9.13 15.04
N LEU A 273 11.08 8.44 15.00
CA LEU A 273 11.03 6.98 14.87
C LEU A 273 11.60 6.52 13.52
N ARG A 274 11.37 7.27 12.44
CA ARG A 274 11.97 6.92 11.14
C ARG A 274 13.49 6.97 11.19
N LYS A 275 14.07 8.03 11.79
CA LYS A 275 15.54 8.16 11.95
C LYS A 275 16.14 7.13 12.90
N GLU A 276 15.37 6.71 13.91
CA GLU A 276 15.81 5.68 14.85
C GLU A 276 15.88 4.29 14.21
N PHE A 277 14.89 3.95 13.40
CA PHE A 277 14.72 2.57 12.95
C PHE A 277 14.98 2.37 11.45
N GLN A 278 14.73 3.36 10.60
CA GLN A 278 14.79 3.18 9.16
C GLN A 278 16.12 3.63 8.56
N ARG A 279 16.35 3.21 7.33
CA ARG A 279 17.58 3.53 6.58
C ARG A 279 17.59 4.99 6.13
N GLU A 280 18.76 5.63 6.19
CA GLU A 280 18.98 6.99 5.70
C GLU A 280 19.38 6.99 4.20
N PRO A 281 19.00 8.05 3.43
CA PRO A 281 18.18 9.19 3.83
C PRO A 281 16.70 8.86 3.91
N THR A 282 16.00 9.34 4.93
CA THR A 282 14.56 9.16 5.13
C THR A 282 13.87 10.48 5.47
N GLY A 283 12.56 10.57 5.20
CA GLY A 283 11.77 11.76 5.49
C GLY A 283 10.27 11.47 5.49
N THR A 284 9.51 12.31 6.19
CA THR A 284 8.04 12.22 6.24
C THR A 284 7.37 12.81 5.01
N GLU A 285 8.08 13.62 4.24
CA GLU A 285 7.58 14.24 3.00
C GLU A 285 7.48 13.26 1.83
N TRP A 286 8.03 12.04 1.95
CA TRP A 286 8.01 11.02 0.90
C TRP A 286 6.91 9.98 1.08
N THR A 287 6.22 10.00 2.22
CA THR A 287 5.14 9.03 2.49
C THR A 287 3.80 9.46 1.91
N ALA A 288 3.05 8.49 1.38
CA ALA A 288 1.66 8.62 0.97
C ALA A 288 0.67 8.12 2.06
N GLY A 289 1.18 7.70 3.21
CA GLY A 289 0.40 7.24 4.36
C GLY A 289 -0.54 8.31 4.93
N ALA A 290 -1.35 7.94 5.89
CA ALA A 290 -2.23 8.88 6.58
C ALA A 290 -1.41 9.81 7.50
N ALA A 291 -1.82 11.08 7.59
CA ALA A 291 -1.08 12.10 8.35
C ALA A 291 -1.00 11.78 9.85
N GLU A 292 -1.94 11.02 10.35
CA GLU A 292 -2.08 10.67 11.76
C GLU A 292 -1.29 9.42 12.17
N ASN A 293 -0.61 8.74 11.24
CA ASN A 293 0.19 7.55 11.55
C ASN A 293 1.54 7.94 12.15
N THR A 294 1.56 8.20 13.45
CA THR A 294 2.71 8.71 14.22
C THR A 294 3.32 7.70 15.18
N GLY A 295 2.84 6.44 15.17
CA GLY A 295 3.38 5.36 16.02
C GLY A 295 2.88 5.35 17.46
N ASP A 296 1.84 6.10 17.78
CA ASP A 296 1.37 6.29 19.18
C ASP A 296 1.07 4.96 19.88
N ALA A 297 0.38 4.03 19.18
CA ALA A 297 0.03 2.73 19.73
C ALA A 297 1.26 1.83 19.95
N ILE A 298 2.25 1.90 19.06
CA ILE A 298 3.52 1.18 19.19
C ILE A 298 4.27 1.70 20.42
N THR A 299 4.40 3.02 20.53
CA THR A 299 5.08 3.66 21.66
C THR A 299 4.38 3.40 23.00
N ALA A 300 3.05 3.42 23.03
CA ALA A 300 2.29 3.10 24.25
C ALA A 300 2.53 1.65 24.70
N ALA A 301 2.56 0.70 23.76
CA ALA A 301 2.85 -0.70 24.07
C ALA A 301 4.30 -0.93 24.50
N GLN A 302 5.27 -0.21 23.92
CA GLN A 302 6.68 -0.28 24.34
C GLN A 302 6.85 0.17 25.80
N ARG A 303 6.12 1.20 26.26
CA ARG A 303 6.18 1.66 27.66
C ARG A 303 5.81 0.59 28.68
N ILE A 304 5.01 -0.42 28.28
CA ILE A 304 4.63 -1.55 29.13
C ILE A 304 5.41 -2.84 28.80
N GLY A 305 6.50 -2.72 28.04
CA GLY A 305 7.45 -3.79 27.77
C GLY A 305 7.12 -4.67 26.55
N ALA A 306 6.37 -4.15 25.57
CA ALA A 306 6.15 -4.87 24.32
C ALA A 306 7.43 -4.96 23.47
N GLY A 307 7.67 -6.14 22.88
CA GLY A 307 8.74 -6.38 21.93
C GLY A 307 8.38 -5.85 20.53
N LEU A 308 9.40 -5.39 19.81
CA LEU A 308 9.28 -4.92 18.43
C LEU A 308 9.80 -5.98 17.45
N GLY A 309 9.14 -6.10 16.31
CA GLY A 309 9.66 -6.79 15.14
C GLY A 309 10.58 -5.90 14.29
N PRO A 310 10.93 -6.34 13.06
CA PRO A 310 11.74 -5.53 12.16
C PRO A 310 11.09 -4.18 11.88
N MET A 311 11.73 -3.09 12.30
CA MET A 311 11.21 -1.72 12.19
C MET A 311 11.83 -0.93 11.03
N ASP A 312 12.84 -1.47 10.38
CA ASP A 312 13.68 -0.79 9.40
C ASP A 312 13.14 -0.81 7.97
N ASP A 313 11.95 -1.42 7.78
CA ASP A 313 11.32 -1.54 6.46
C ASP A 313 9.99 -0.76 6.37
N ALA A 314 9.52 -0.56 5.14
CA ALA A 314 8.24 0.08 4.85
C ALA A 314 7.58 -0.54 3.62
N TRP A 315 6.33 -0.17 3.36
CA TRP A 315 5.65 -0.45 2.11
C TRP A 315 6.21 0.48 1.01
N TRP A 316 7.53 0.26 0.75
CA TRP A 316 8.30 1.10 -0.14
C TRP A 316 7.78 1.15 -1.57
N GLY A 317 8.00 2.28 -2.25
CA GLY A 317 7.85 2.38 -3.69
C GLY A 317 8.47 3.65 -4.26
N PRO A 318 9.13 3.54 -5.42
CA PRO A 318 9.71 4.69 -6.07
C PRO A 318 8.66 5.79 -6.26
N SER A 319 8.94 6.99 -5.77
CA SER A 319 8.00 8.10 -5.76
C SER A 319 8.59 9.37 -6.34
N VAL A 320 7.76 10.16 -7.01
CA VAL A 320 8.13 11.51 -7.48
C VAL A 320 7.80 12.50 -6.37
N PRO A 321 8.75 13.26 -5.83
CA PRO A 321 8.52 14.22 -4.76
C PRO A 321 7.87 15.51 -5.31
N LEU A 322 6.58 15.45 -5.65
CA LEU A 322 5.86 16.59 -6.20
C LEU A 322 5.60 17.65 -5.13
N PRO A 323 5.46 18.95 -5.51
CA PRO A 323 5.26 20.04 -4.55
C PRO A 323 4.01 19.92 -3.64
N ARG A 324 3.04 19.10 -4.02
CA ARG A 324 1.79 18.87 -3.26
C ARG A 324 1.73 17.53 -2.56
N GLY A 325 2.85 16.88 -2.41
CA GLY A 325 3.00 15.53 -1.85
C GLY A 325 3.53 14.54 -2.87
N PRO A 326 4.10 13.42 -2.42
CA PRO A 326 4.74 12.44 -3.30
C PRO A 326 3.73 11.82 -4.25
N TYR A 327 4.18 11.40 -5.42
CA TYR A 327 3.40 10.57 -6.35
C TYR A 327 4.05 9.21 -6.46
N PHE A 328 3.38 8.18 -5.98
CA PHE A 328 3.85 6.80 -6.00
C PHE A 328 3.79 6.24 -7.44
N LEU A 329 4.94 5.85 -7.98
CA LEU A 329 5.06 5.30 -9.33
C LEU A 329 4.75 3.80 -9.35
N LEU A 330 3.57 3.44 -9.80
CA LEU A 330 3.17 2.04 -9.88
C LEU A 330 3.44 1.44 -11.27
N ALA A 331 2.85 2.01 -12.31
CA ALA A 331 2.90 1.47 -13.68
C ALA A 331 3.93 2.19 -14.55
N GLU A 332 4.16 3.47 -14.32
CA GLU A 332 4.92 4.35 -15.21
C GLU A 332 6.34 3.84 -15.45
N ARG A 333 7.00 3.32 -14.40
CA ARG A 333 8.37 2.80 -14.48
C ARG A 333 8.49 1.46 -15.23
N SER A 334 7.39 0.71 -15.36
CA SER A 334 7.33 -0.56 -16.08
C SER A 334 7.06 -0.39 -17.58
N LEU A 335 6.59 0.80 -17.99
CA LEU A 335 6.28 1.10 -19.39
C LEU A 335 7.57 1.24 -20.22
N PRO A 336 7.57 0.80 -21.51
CA PRO A 336 8.77 0.79 -22.34
C PRO A 336 9.24 2.20 -22.71
N GLY A 337 10.57 2.42 -22.72
CA GLY A 337 11.20 3.69 -23.10
C GLY A 337 11.51 4.60 -21.92
N CYS A 338 11.72 4.05 -20.74
CA CYS A 338 12.29 4.73 -19.58
C CYS A 338 13.32 3.85 -18.88
N ILE A 339 14.26 4.48 -18.17
CA ILE A 339 15.28 3.82 -17.33
C ILE A 339 15.46 4.59 -16.02
N LEU A 340 15.83 3.89 -14.95
CA LEU A 340 16.19 4.49 -13.67
C LEU A 340 17.71 4.52 -13.53
N VAL A 341 18.29 5.71 -13.30
CA VAL A 341 19.74 5.89 -13.15
C VAL A 341 20.08 6.58 -11.82
N ASN A 342 21.26 6.22 -11.27
CA ASN A 342 21.84 6.82 -10.08
C ASN A 342 22.63 8.09 -10.41
N ALA A 343 23.28 8.71 -9.41
CA ALA A 343 24.11 9.90 -9.59
C ALA A 343 25.32 9.69 -10.50
N ALA A 344 25.78 8.44 -10.71
CA ALA A 344 26.82 8.13 -11.67
C ALA A 344 26.30 7.94 -13.11
N GLY A 345 25.01 8.17 -13.38
CA GLY A 345 24.37 8.00 -14.68
C GLY A 345 24.21 6.54 -15.12
N ARG A 346 24.20 5.58 -14.19
CA ARG A 346 24.13 4.14 -14.46
C ARG A 346 22.81 3.55 -13.98
N ARG A 347 22.25 2.61 -14.74
CA ARG A 347 21.15 1.74 -14.28
C ARG A 347 21.63 0.85 -13.13
N PHE A 348 20.76 0.51 -12.21
CA PHE A 348 21.09 -0.30 -11.03
C PHE A 348 19.98 -1.29 -10.65
N VAL A 349 18.88 -1.33 -11.38
CA VAL A 349 17.72 -2.17 -11.04
C VAL A 349 16.87 -2.48 -12.27
N ASN A 350 16.08 -3.56 -12.20
CA ASN A 350 14.95 -3.77 -13.08
C ASN A 350 13.85 -2.75 -12.74
N GLU A 351 13.61 -1.78 -13.59
CA GLU A 351 12.62 -0.74 -13.34
C GLU A 351 11.18 -1.29 -13.24
N ALA A 352 10.92 -2.45 -13.81
CA ALA A 352 9.60 -3.10 -13.76
C ALA A 352 9.41 -4.06 -12.59
N ALA A 353 10.48 -4.38 -11.82
CA ALA A 353 10.41 -5.25 -10.66
C ALA A 353 9.37 -4.79 -9.62
N PRO A 354 8.97 -5.61 -8.66
CA PRO A 354 8.16 -5.18 -7.52
C PRO A 354 8.69 -3.88 -6.92
N TYR A 355 7.80 -2.96 -6.63
CA TYR A 355 8.23 -1.61 -6.24
C TYR A 355 9.01 -1.57 -4.93
N VAL A 356 8.80 -2.54 -4.03
CA VAL A 356 9.58 -2.70 -2.81
C VAL A 356 11.04 -3.03 -3.14
N ASP A 357 11.27 -3.95 -4.08
CA ASP A 357 12.62 -4.35 -4.51
C ASP A 357 13.37 -3.21 -5.18
N ALA A 358 12.66 -2.37 -5.94
CA ALA A 358 13.27 -1.20 -6.57
C ALA A 358 13.79 -0.20 -5.53
N VAL A 359 13.09 -0.02 -4.41
CA VAL A 359 13.55 0.86 -3.33
C VAL A 359 14.61 0.20 -2.47
N HIS A 360 14.51 -1.12 -2.19
CA HIS A 360 15.60 -1.84 -1.55
C HIS A 360 16.89 -1.68 -2.34
N ALA A 361 16.86 -1.85 -3.68
CA ALA A 361 18.04 -1.63 -4.54
C ALA A 361 18.55 -0.18 -4.47
N MET A 362 17.67 0.82 -4.31
CA MET A 362 18.11 2.21 -4.09
C MET A 362 18.93 2.34 -2.79
N TYR A 363 18.44 1.76 -1.68
CA TYR A 363 19.13 1.82 -0.39
C TYR A 363 20.38 0.94 -0.33
N ASP A 364 20.32 -0.28 -0.87
CA ASP A 364 21.42 -1.26 -0.81
C ASP A 364 22.68 -0.78 -1.56
N ALA A 365 22.46 -0.06 -2.66
CA ALA A 365 23.54 0.49 -3.48
C ALA A 365 23.89 1.95 -3.13
N HIS A 366 23.17 2.60 -2.19
CA HIS A 366 23.40 4.01 -1.84
C HIS A 366 24.66 4.18 -1.02
N THR A 367 25.61 4.97 -1.54
CA THR A 367 26.80 5.41 -0.81
C THR A 367 27.01 6.91 -0.98
N ALA A 368 27.90 7.49 -0.18
CA ALA A 368 28.26 8.91 -0.33
C ALA A 368 28.96 9.19 -1.67
N GLU A 369 29.75 8.22 -2.17
CA GLU A 369 30.50 8.33 -3.42
C GLU A 369 29.61 8.13 -4.65
N VAL A 370 28.63 7.23 -4.55
CA VAL A 370 27.69 6.93 -5.64
C VAL A 370 26.26 6.96 -5.12
N PRO A 371 25.67 8.14 -4.95
CA PRO A 371 24.28 8.27 -4.48
C PRO A 371 23.27 7.60 -5.43
N HIS A 372 22.38 6.80 -4.86
CA HIS A 372 21.21 6.22 -5.53
C HIS A 372 19.90 6.89 -5.07
N ILE A 373 20.00 7.76 -4.08
CA ILE A 373 18.90 8.56 -3.52
C ILE A 373 19.33 10.04 -3.51
N PRO A 374 18.66 10.91 -4.28
CA PRO A 374 17.64 10.58 -5.27
C PRO A 374 18.21 9.88 -6.50
N ALA A 375 17.36 9.09 -7.17
CA ALA A 375 17.62 8.59 -8.51
C ALA A 375 16.88 9.42 -9.56
N TRP A 376 17.13 9.14 -10.85
CA TRP A 376 16.47 9.81 -11.97
C TRP A 376 15.77 8.81 -12.88
N LEU A 377 14.46 8.97 -13.09
CA LEU A 377 13.76 8.27 -14.16
C LEU A 377 13.93 9.06 -15.47
N VAL A 378 14.74 8.51 -16.39
CA VAL A 378 15.05 9.11 -17.69
C VAL A 378 14.19 8.47 -18.77
N PHE A 379 13.57 9.27 -19.62
CA PHE A 379 12.75 8.83 -20.75
C PHE A 379 12.76 9.86 -21.89
N ASP A 380 12.29 9.43 -23.06
CA ASP A 380 12.25 10.27 -24.25
C ASP A 380 10.85 10.84 -24.57
N GLN A 381 10.74 11.69 -25.60
CA GLN A 381 9.47 12.27 -26.02
C GLN A 381 8.49 11.22 -26.57
N ARG A 382 8.98 10.09 -27.08
CA ARG A 382 8.13 8.97 -27.52
C ARG A 382 7.36 8.37 -26.35
N TYR A 383 8.01 8.19 -25.19
CA TYR A 383 7.37 7.77 -23.95
C TYR A 383 6.26 8.77 -23.55
N ARG A 384 6.58 10.09 -23.48
CA ARG A 384 5.61 11.14 -23.09
C ARG A 384 4.41 11.23 -24.05
N ASN A 385 4.62 10.94 -25.31
CA ASN A 385 3.55 10.96 -26.31
C ASN A 385 2.58 9.77 -26.19
N ARG A 386 2.97 8.72 -25.49
CA ARG A 386 2.24 7.44 -25.46
C ARG A 386 1.54 7.15 -24.15
N TYR A 387 2.13 7.56 -23.03
CA TYR A 387 1.72 7.10 -21.71
C TYR A 387 1.34 8.24 -20.79
N LEU A 388 0.43 7.92 -19.85
CA LEU A 388 0.18 8.79 -18.71
C LEU A 388 1.43 8.82 -17.82
N PHE A 389 1.66 9.95 -17.16
CA PHE A 389 2.73 10.09 -16.17
C PHE A 389 2.27 10.98 -15.02
N ALA A 390 2.28 10.46 -13.81
CA ALA A 390 1.89 11.19 -12.60
C ALA A 390 0.58 11.99 -12.76
N GLY A 391 -0.46 11.33 -13.26
CA GLY A 391 -1.77 11.92 -13.50
C GLY A 391 -1.86 12.87 -14.70
N ARG A 392 -0.79 13.01 -15.50
CA ARG A 392 -0.77 13.79 -16.74
C ARG A 392 -0.97 12.89 -17.96
N GLY A 393 -1.89 13.30 -18.82
CA GLY A 393 -2.18 12.58 -20.06
C GLY A 393 -1.00 12.57 -21.04
N PRO A 394 -1.04 11.67 -22.05
CA PRO A 394 -0.08 11.68 -23.14
C PRO A 394 0.03 13.06 -23.80
N ARG A 395 1.25 13.46 -24.17
CA ARG A 395 1.59 14.77 -24.79
C ARG A 395 1.40 16.01 -23.91
N GLN A 396 0.78 15.89 -22.73
CA GLN A 396 0.65 17.05 -21.83
C GLN A 396 2.01 17.48 -21.29
N VAL A 397 2.25 18.78 -21.28
CA VAL A 397 3.45 19.38 -20.66
C VAL A 397 3.39 19.22 -19.15
N PHE A 398 4.54 19.02 -18.52
CA PHE A 398 4.63 19.04 -17.06
C PHE A 398 4.38 20.44 -16.51
N PRO A 399 3.77 20.59 -15.34
CA PRO A 399 3.55 21.88 -14.71
C PRO A 399 4.86 22.63 -14.49
N SER A 400 4.85 23.95 -14.68
CA SER A 400 6.02 24.81 -14.40
C SER A 400 6.52 24.67 -12.96
N SER A 401 5.61 24.44 -12.01
CA SER A 401 5.96 24.19 -10.61
C SER A 401 6.84 22.94 -10.40
N TRP A 402 6.77 21.92 -11.27
CA TRP A 402 7.66 20.76 -11.18
C TRP A 402 9.08 21.08 -11.59
N TYR A 403 9.23 21.93 -12.63
CA TYR A 403 10.54 22.42 -13.06
C TYR A 403 11.15 23.37 -12.02
N ALA A 404 10.36 24.30 -11.49
CA ALA A 404 10.79 25.23 -10.45
C ALA A 404 11.22 24.53 -9.15
N ALA A 405 10.57 23.41 -8.80
CA ALA A 405 10.93 22.58 -7.65
C ALA A 405 12.10 21.61 -7.93
N GLY A 406 12.70 21.62 -9.12
CA GLY A 406 13.78 20.68 -9.47
C GLY A 406 13.36 19.21 -9.49
N VAL A 407 12.08 18.94 -9.69
CA VAL A 407 11.52 17.59 -9.75
C VAL A 407 11.65 16.99 -11.14
N CYS A 408 11.54 17.80 -12.19
CA CYS A 408 11.73 17.34 -13.56
C CYS A 408 12.60 18.29 -14.40
N PHE A 409 13.25 17.73 -15.40
CA PHE A 409 14.08 18.43 -16.36
C PHE A 409 13.79 17.94 -17.78
N THR A 410 14.00 18.83 -18.74
CA THR A 410 13.85 18.51 -20.17
C THR A 410 15.01 19.14 -20.94
N ALA A 411 15.55 18.40 -21.92
CA ALA A 411 16.66 18.85 -22.74
C ALA A 411 16.57 18.29 -24.16
N ALA A 412 17.17 18.99 -25.13
CA ALA A 412 17.21 18.54 -26.51
C ALA A 412 18.16 17.35 -26.72
N THR A 413 19.19 17.24 -25.89
CA THR A 413 20.18 16.16 -25.96
C THR A 413 20.36 15.47 -24.60
N LEU A 414 20.91 14.23 -24.62
CA LEU A 414 21.26 13.52 -23.39
C LEU A 414 22.37 14.24 -22.62
N SER A 415 23.31 14.89 -23.33
CA SER A 415 24.39 15.64 -22.70
C SER A 415 23.88 16.84 -21.90
N GLU A 416 22.97 17.63 -22.49
CA GLU A 416 22.31 18.75 -21.80
C GLU A 416 21.46 18.25 -20.62
N LEU A 417 20.77 17.11 -20.79
CA LEU A 417 19.99 16.50 -19.69
C LEU A 417 20.91 16.11 -18.55
N ALA A 418 22.02 15.42 -18.84
CA ALA A 418 23.02 15.00 -17.87
C ALA A 418 23.56 16.19 -17.05
N THR A 419 23.87 17.30 -17.71
CA THR A 419 24.28 18.55 -17.04
C THR A 419 23.20 19.06 -16.08
N LYS A 420 21.91 19.09 -16.53
CA LYS A 420 20.78 19.57 -15.71
C LYS A 420 20.53 18.74 -14.48
N ILE A 421 20.79 17.43 -14.54
CA ILE A 421 20.57 16.51 -13.42
C ILE A 421 21.86 16.13 -12.67
N ALA A 422 22.96 16.83 -12.98
CA ALA A 422 24.27 16.68 -12.37
C ALA A 422 24.80 15.22 -12.39
N VAL A 423 24.69 14.53 -13.55
CA VAL A 423 25.27 13.20 -13.76
C VAL A 423 26.35 13.25 -14.86
N PRO A 424 27.35 12.35 -14.86
CA PRO A 424 28.37 12.32 -15.90
C PRO A 424 27.75 12.03 -17.28
N SER A 425 27.94 12.98 -18.23
CA SER A 425 27.31 12.90 -19.56
C SER A 425 27.72 11.65 -20.35
N ALA A 426 29.01 11.30 -20.33
CA ALA A 426 29.50 10.09 -21.02
C ALA A 426 28.90 8.80 -20.42
N ALA A 427 28.74 8.72 -19.10
CA ALA A 427 28.14 7.58 -18.44
C ALA A 427 26.65 7.44 -18.79
N LEU A 428 25.88 8.54 -18.74
CA LEU A 428 24.48 8.51 -19.13
C LEU A 428 24.30 8.09 -20.60
N ALA A 429 25.13 8.63 -21.50
CA ALA A 429 25.10 8.27 -22.92
C ALA A 429 25.39 6.78 -23.13
N ALA A 430 26.42 6.23 -22.48
CA ALA A 430 26.77 4.82 -22.53
C ALA A 430 25.66 3.92 -21.97
N THR A 431 25.03 4.34 -20.85
CA THR A 431 23.90 3.62 -20.24
C THR A 431 22.70 3.58 -21.20
N VAL A 432 22.34 4.69 -21.82
CA VAL A 432 21.23 4.74 -22.80
C VAL A 432 21.58 3.91 -24.04
N GLN A 433 22.80 3.98 -24.54
CA GLN A 433 23.24 3.17 -25.68
C GLN A 433 23.13 1.67 -25.37
N ARG A 434 23.63 1.23 -24.21
CA ARG A 434 23.51 -0.17 -23.76
C ARG A 434 22.04 -0.60 -23.65
N PHE A 435 21.21 0.21 -23.01
CA PHE A 435 19.77 -0.09 -22.88
C PHE A 435 19.06 -0.16 -24.23
N ASN A 436 19.43 0.71 -25.19
CA ASN A 436 18.86 0.68 -26.53
C ASN A 436 19.18 -0.63 -27.26
N GLN A 437 20.41 -1.13 -27.13
CA GLN A 437 20.80 -2.45 -27.68
C GLN A 437 19.96 -3.57 -27.06
N LEU A 438 19.80 -3.58 -25.73
CA LEU A 438 18.95 -4.56 -25.04
C LEU A 438 17.48 -4.49 -25.50
N ALA A 439 16.97 -3.28 -25.70
CA ALA A 439 15.60 -3.06 -26.15
C ALA A 439 15.40 -3.55 -27.60
N GLU A 440 16.36 -3.39 -28.49
CA GLU A 440 16.36 -3.90 -29.87
C GLU A 440 16.35 -5.44 -29.90
N HIS A 441 17.15 -6.08 -29.05
CA HIS A 441 17.18 -7.53 -28.88
C HIS A 441 15.94 -8.07 -28.16
N GLY A 442 15.21 -7.21 -27.43
CA GLY A 442 14.01 -7.59 -26.69
C GLY A 442 14.26 -8.35 -25.39
N ARG A 443 15.52 -8.37 -24.90
CA ARG A 443 15.92 -9.00 -23.66
C ARG A 443 16.86 -8.10 -22.89
N ASP A 444 16.58 -7.91 -21.61
CA ASP A 444 17.44 -7.17 -20.68
C ASP A 444 18.36 -8.15 -19.95
N ASP A 445 19.57 -8.33 -20.49
CA ASP A 445 20.58 -9.22 -19.91
C ASP A 445 21.24 -8.63 -18.66
N ASP A 446 21.04 -7.32 -18.39
CA ASP A 446 21.64 -6.64 -17.25
C ASP A 446 20.79 -6.83 -15.97
N PHE A 447 19.44 -6.72 -16.08
CA PHE A 447 18.54 -6.74 -14.92
C PHE A 447 17.28 -7.60 -15.13
N GLY A 448 17.12 -8.26 -16.26
CA GLY A 448 15.99 -9.16 -16.54
C GLY A 448 14.66 -8.48 -16.76
N ARG A 449 14.62 -7.16 -17.04
CA ARG A 449 13.36 -6.41 -17.20
C ARG A 449 12.50 -6.97 -18.33
N GLY A 450 11.22 -7.23 -18.00
CA GLY A 450 10.25 -7.80 -18.92
C GLY A 450 10.34 -9.32 -19.08
N ALA A 451 11.13 -10.02 -18.23
CA ALA A 451 11.14 -11.47 -18.15
C ALA A 451 9.99 -12.01 -17.32
N SER A 452 9.67 -11.36 -16.20
CA SER A 452 8.61 -11.76 -15.28
C SER A 452 7.20 -11.45 -15.82
N ALA A 453 6.21 -12.26 -15.42
CA ALA A 453 4.80 -11.95 -15.64
C ALA A 453 4.37 -10.68 -14.91
N TYR A 454 4.95 -10.39 -13.73
CA TYR A 454 4.74 -9.15 -13.00
C TYR A 454 5.18 -7.92 -13.81
N ASP A 455 6.40 -7.93 -14.36
CA ASP A 455 6.94 -6.85 -15.19
C ASP A 455 5.99 -6.53 -16.36
N ARG A 456 5.53 -7.59 -17.03
CA ARG A 456 4.67 -7.49 -18.21
C ARG A 456 3.25 -7.01 -17.91
N TYR A 457 2.80 -7.13 -16.67
CA TYR A 457 1.45 -6.71 -16.29
C TYR A 457 1.22 -5.23 -16.58
N TYR A 458 2.18 -4.37 -16.22
CA TYR A 458 2.11 -2.93 -16.48
C TYR A 458 2.80 -2.52 -17.79
N GLY A 459 3.43 -3.43 -18.51
CA GLY A 459 4.04 -3.17 -19.81
C GLY A 459 3.01 -2.79 -20.89
N ASP A 460 3.48 -2.34 -22.05
CA ASP A 460 2.67 -2.09 -23.25
C ASP A 460 2.60 -3.34 -24.13
N PRO A 461 1.48 -4.10 -24.15
CA PRO A 461 1.38 -5.34 -24.93
C PRO A 461 1.50 -5.13 -26.44
N ARG A 462 1.46 -3.90 -26.95
CA ARG A 462 1.69 -3.56 -28.36
C ARG A 462 3.13 -3.18 -28.66
N ASN A 463 3.98 -3.09 -27.66
CA ASN A 463 5.42 -2.87 -27.87
C ASN A 463 6.10 -4.20 -28.16
N ARG A 464 6.90 -4.26 -29.22
CA ARG A 464 7.63 -5.45 -29.67
C ARG A 464 9.11 -5.12 -29.79
N PRO A 465 9.99 -6.08 -29.53
CA PRO A 465 9.73 -7.49 -29.19
C PRO A 465 9.31 -7.71 -27.72
N ASN A 466 9.60 -6.79 -26.78
CA ASN A 466 9.30 -6.93 -25.35
C ASN A 466 8.36 -5.80 -24.88
N PRO A 467 7.29 -6.09 -24.12
CA PRO A 467 6.34 -5.07 -23.66
C PRO A 467 6.91 -4.04 -22.69
N CYS A 468 8.09 -4.30 -22.10
CA CYS A 468 8.74 -3.45 -21.10
C CYS A 468 9.98 -2.70 -21.63
N LEU A 469 10.46 -3.02 -22.85
CA LEU A 469 11.70 -2.49 -23.40
C LEU A 469 11.46 -1.69 -24.68
N ALA A 470 11.88 -0.43 -24.74
CA ALA A 470 11.93 0.36 -25.97
C ALA A 470 13.09 1.35 -25.90
N ALA A 471 13.79 1.53 -27.02
CA ALA A 471 14.93 2.44 -27.12
C ALA A 471 14.53 3.91 -26.86
N LEU A 472 15.39 4.64 -26.17
CA LEU A 472 15.31 6.08 -25.94
C LEU A 472 16.05 6.80 -27.07
N THR A 473 15.32 7.28 -28.09
CA THR A 473 15.91 7.84 -29.31
C THR A 473 15.31 9.14 -29.78
N ARG A 474 14.21 9.60 -29.16
CA ARG A 474 13.46 10.77 -29.63
C ARG A 474 13.56 11.93 -28.67
N ALA A 475 14.30 12.95 -29.05
CA ALA A 475 14.31 14.22 -28.34
C ALA A 475 12.92 14.89 -28.30
N PRO A 476 12.65 15.75 -27.30
CA PRO A 476 13.49 16.00 -26.14
C PRO A 476 13.52 14.83 -25.17
N PHE A 477 14.57 14.76 -24.38
CA PHE A 477 14.74 13.81 -23.28
C PHE A 477 14.28 14.45 -21.97
N HIS A 478 13.77 13.64 -21.08
CA HIS A 478 13.22 14.06 -19.80
C HIS A 478 13.85 13.27 -18.66
N ALA A 479 14.03 13.91 -17.52
CA ALA A 479 14.40 13.25 -16.28
C ALA A 479 13.45 13.69 -15.16
N VAL A 480 13.03 12.74 -14.33
CA VAL A 480 12.18 13.01 -13.17
C VAL A 480 12.86 12.43 -11.93
N ARG A 481 12.93 13.25 -10.87
CA ARG A 481 13.52 12.86 -9.59
C ARG A 481 12.70 11.76 -8.93
N ILE A 482 13.39 10.72 -8.43
CA ILE A 482 12.81 9.58 -7.75
C ILE A 482 13.41 9.45 -6.36
N VAL A 483 12.54 9.30 -5.38
CA VAL A 483 12.90 9.10 -3.97
C VAL A 483 12.27 7.80 -3.45
N PRO A 484 12.81 7.21 -2.36
CA PRO A 484 12.19 6.08 -1.69
C PRO A 484 10.94 6.55 -0.92
N GLY A 485 9.79 6.57 -1.60
CA GLY A 485 8.52 6.82 -0.95
C GLY A 485 7.92 5.55 -0.35
N ASP A 486 6.85 5.71 0.40
CA ASP A 486 6.13 4.58 1.01
C ASP A 486 4.61 4.82 1.08
N LEU A 487 3.89 3.72 1.36
CA LEU A 487 2.45 3.69 1.64
C LEU A 487 2.16 3.48 3.13
N GLY A 488 3.21 3.51 3.96
CA GLY A 488 3.22 3.26 5.40
C GLY A 488 4.44 2.43 5.81
N THR A 489 4.77 2.42 7.11
CA THR A 489 5.86 1.61 7.64
C THR A 489 5.46 0.15 7.78
N LYS A 490 6.42 -0.75 7.66
CA LYS A 490 6.38 -2.12 8.15
C LYS A 490 7.08 -2.20 9.51
N GLY A 491 6.93 -3.30 10.17
CA GLY A 491 7.37 -3.44 11.55
C GLY A 491 6.31 -2.95 12.52
N GLY A 492 6.60 -3.06 13.79
CA GLY A 492 5.67 -2.79 14.86
C GLY A 492 5.81 -3.83 15.97
N LEU A 493 4.74 -4.04 16.72
CA LEU A 493 4.71 -4.95 17.85
C LEU A 493 4.83 -6.41 17.43
N ASN A 494 5.67 -7.18 18.08
CA ASN A 494 5.71 -8.62 17.92
C ASN A 494 4.41 -9.25 18.42
N THR A 495 3.85 -10.15 17.63
CA THR A 495 2.63 -10.89 17.97
C THR A 495 2.78 -12.36 17.68
N ASP A 496 2.01 -13.19 18.40
CA ASP A 496 1.83 -14.60 18.06
C ASP A 496 0.71 -14.81 17.00
N GLU A 497 0.46 -16.05 16.62
CA GLU A 497 -0.56 -16.46 15.65
C GLU A 497 -2.00 -16.14 16.09
N ARG A 498 -2.17 -15.70 17.34
CA ARG A 498 -3.45 -15.23 17.91
C ARG A 498 -3.53 -13.72 18.00
N ALA A 499 -2.57 -13.02 17.42
CA ALA A 499 -2.40 -11.57 17.47
C ALA A 499 -2.16 -11.00 18.89
N ARG A 500 -1.76 -11.83 19.86
CA ARG A 500 -1.38 -11.38 21.21
C ARG A 500 -0.01 -10.74 21.15
N VAL A 501 0.13 -9.57 21.76
CA VAL A 501 1.42 -8.85 21.81
C VAL A 501 2.38 -9.57 22.72
N LEU A 502 3.63 -9.71 22.27
CA LEU A 502 4.71 -10.40 22.96
C LEU A 502 5.72 -9.41 23.55
N ARG A 503 6.34 -9.80 24.66
CA ARG A 503 7.55 -9.17 25.19
C ARG A 503 8.78 -9.64 24.42
N PRO A 504 9.96 -9.03 24.60
CA PRO A 504 11.20 -9.46 23.96
C PRO A 504 11.60 -10.92 24.30
N ASP A 505 11.21 -11.43 25.45
CA ASP A 505 11.43 -12.82 25.88
C ASP A 505 10.42 -13.84 25.32
N GLY A 506 9.49 -13.38 24.48
CA GLY A 506 8.42 -14.20 23.90
C GLY A 506 7.20 -14.39 24.80
N SER A 507 7.21 -13.90 26.03
CA SER A 507 6.03 -13.96 26.90
C SER A 507 4.91 -13.03 26.42
N VAL A 508 3.65 -13.45 26.61
CA VAL A 508 2.47 -12.68 26.19
C VAL A 508 2.21 -11.54 27.18
N ILE A 509 1.88 -10.36 26.68
CA ILE A 509 1.26 -9.30 27.48
C ILE A 509 -0.25 -9.58 27.55
N PRO A 510 -0.79 -10.01 28.71
CA PRO A 510 -2.18 -10.39 28.81
C PRO A 510 -3.12 -9.21 28.49
N GLY A 511 -4.19 -9.48 27.72
CA GLY A 511 -5.18 -8.46 27.39
C GLY A 511 -4.77 -7.50 26.25
N LEU A 512 -3.56 -7.62 25.69
CA LEU A 512 -3.10 -6.76 24.61
C LEU A 512 -2.95 -7.55 23.30
N TYR A 513 -3.52 -6.97 22.23
CA TYR A 513 -3.49 -7.52 20.86
C TYR A 513 -3.06 -6.43 19.87
N ALA A 514 -2.48 -6.83 18.74
CA ALA A 514 -2.15 -5.88 17.67
C ALA A 514 -2.43 -6.45 16.28
N ALA A 515 -2.74 -5.55 15.33
CA ALA A 515 -3.04 -5.91 13.95
C ALA A 515 -2.69 -4.78 12.96
N GLY A 516 -2.58 -5.12 11.68
CA GLY A 516 -2.20 -4.16 10.63
C GLY A 516 -0.76 -3.65 10.81
N ASN A 517 -0.48 -2.42 10.36
CA ASN A 517 0.88 -1.85 10.46
C ASN A 517 1.33 -1.52 11.89
N THR A 518 0.46 -1.69 12.90
CA THR A 518 0.85 -1.59 14.31
C THR A 518 1.57 -2.86 14.79
N SER A 519 1.39 -3.98 14.09
CA SER A 519 2.07 -5.24 14.37
C SER A 519 3.15 -5.55 13.34
N ALA A 520 4.15 -6.33 13.74
CA ALA A 520 5.08 -6.95 12.82
C ALA A 520 4.32 -7.89 11.88
N LEU A 521 4.53 -7.71 10.58
CA LEU A 521 3.67 -8.32 9.57
C LEU A 521 4.19 -9.68 9.10
N VAL A 522 3.25 -10.54 8.70
CA VAL A 522 3.48 -11.86 8.10
C VAL A 522 4.37 -11.83 6.84
N MET A 523 4.47 -10.67 6.20
CA MET A 523 5.22 -10.48 4.93
C MET A 523 6.71 -10.14 5.12
N GLY A 524 7.20 -10.00 6.35
CA GLY A 524 8.59 -9.58 6.58
C GLY A 524 8.96 -8.35 5.75
N ARG A 525 10.12 -8.38 5.07
CA ARG A 525 10.62 -7.27 4.23
C ARG A 525 10.11 -7.31 2.78
N THR A 526 9.14 -8.14 2.43
CA THR A 526 8.67 -8.31 1.06
C THR A 526 7.18 -7.97 0.90
N TYR A 527 6.68 -8.14 -0.31
CA TYR A 527 5.27 -8.03 -0.68
C TYR A 527 4.86 -9.28 -1.45
N ALA A 528 3.80 -9.97 -1.02
CA ALA A 528 3.33 -11.16 -1.72
C ALA A 528 2.53 -10.84 -2.99
N GLY A 529 1.82 -9.73 -2.97
CA GLY A 529 0.98 -9.27 -4.07
C GLY A 529 0.24 -7.99 -3.70
N PRO A 530 -0.54 -7.42 -4.64
CA PRO A 530 -1.21 -6.14 -4.42
C PRO A 530 -2.21 -6.23 -3.26
N GLY A 531 -1.92 -5.50 -2.18
CA GLY A 531 -2.81 -5.34 -1.03
C GLY A 531 -2.74 -6.43 0.02
N ALA A 532 -1.54 -6.83 0.42
CA ALA A 532 -1.38 -7.70 1.59
C ALA A 532 -1.85 -6.99 2.86
N LEU A 533 -3.02 -7.36 3.37
CA LEU A 533 -3.49 -6.99 4.71
C LEU A 533 -3.17 -8.12 5.68
N GLY A 534 -2.63 -7.78 6.85
CA GLY A 534 -2.53 -8.72 7.96
C GLY A 534 -3.93 -9.21 8.36
N ALA A 535 -4.14 -10.53 8.40
CA ALA A 535 -5.38 -11.09 8.89
C ALA A 535 -5.41 -10.98 10.43
N VAL A 536 -6.49 -10.43 10.97
CA VAL A 536 -6.78 -10.58 12.39
C VAL A 536 -7.44 -11.95 12.58
N PRO A 537 -6.93 -12.81 13.46
CA PRO A 537 -7.54 -14.11 13.70
C PRO A 537 -8.99 -13.96 14.18
N VAL A 538 -9.92 -14.46 13.37
CA VAL A 538 -11.33 -14.53 13.74
C VAL A 538 -11.53 -15.83 14.52
N ARG A 539 -11.56 -15.80 15.86
CA ARG A 539 -12.00 -16.95 16.64
C ARG A 539 -13.50 -16.87 16.88
N ARG A 540 -14.26 -17.76 16.25
CA ARG A 540 -15.54 -18.19 16.81
C ARG A 540 -15.24 -18.98 18.11
N LYS A 541 -15.90 -18.67 19.22
CA LYS A 541 -15.99 -19.61 20.33
C LYS A 541 -16.61 -20.90 19.79
N THR A 542 -15.88 -22.00 19.82
CA THR A 542 -16.46 -23.34 19.91
C THR A 542 -17.08 -23.50 21.26
#